data_2ea044c0cf051c0f1bf66c62051037c3
#
_entry.id   2ea044c0cf051c0f1bf66c62051037c3
#
_cell.length_a   1.000
_cell.length_b   1.000
_cell.length_c   1.000
_cell.angle_alpha   90.00
_cell.angle_beta   90.00
_cell.angle_gamma   90.00
#
_symmetry.space_group_name_H-M   'P 1'
#
loop_
_entity.id
_entity.type
_entity.pdbx_description
1 polymer ?
#
loop_
_entity_poly.entity_id
_entity_poly.type
_entity_poly.pdbx_seq_one_letter_code
_entity_poly.pdbx_strand_id
1 'polypeptide(L)'
;MERARNGELFLNIGHALDHLFLLIYPTVVLAMTAEFGRSYSEMLPLALGGFIAFGAGSIPAGWLADHWSRRGMMIVFFIGIGLASIVTGLTQTPWQIAAGITLVGLFGAIYHPVGIAMLVSGREKVGRVLGVNGVFGNLGVAFAALIAGALAHWISWRAAFIIPGVLSIAVGIAFARIVPEMRAAARRPGAAAGAGFSRGLLVRVFAVLTVTTLFGGVIFNSTTVAMPKIFDERLSELVSTTLGIGILVSFVYAFAALAQLVVGHFLDRGALKSVLVSVIGLQVPLLTAAAFFENYLMLAVALAMMFFVFGQIPINDAMVARYSDEAWRSRIFALRYVVSFGASACAVPLVAATYRYSSDFRYLFFALAAMALLMFTAAVLLPSHEQQRAPA
;
A
#
# COMPACT_ATOMS: atom_id res chain seq x y z
N MET A 1 19.71 -24.35 4.14
CA MET A 1 19.89 -22.91 3.88
C MET A 1 19.28 -22.48 2.53
N GLU A 2 19.57 -23.15 1.45
CA GLU A 2 19.08 -22.78 0.09
C GLU A 2 17.56 -22.81 -0.04
N ARG A 3 16.87 -23.84 0.44
CA ARG A 3 15.38 -23.92 0.40
C ARG A 3 14.68 -22.83 1.21
N ALA A 4 15.27 -22.40 2.33
CA ALA A 4 14.72 -21.28 3.11
C ALA A 4 14.87 -19.94 2.38
N ARG A 5 16.04 -19.74 1.72
CA ARG A 5 16.30 -18.54 0.89
C ARG A 5 15.38 -18.46 -0.32
N ASN A 6 15.09 -19.60 -0.95
CA ASN A 6 14.14 -19.66 -2.06
C ASN A 6 12.72 -19.31 -1.60
N GLY A 7 12.28 -19.77 -0.43
CA GLY A 7 10.99 -19.40 0.14
C GLY A 7 10.84 -17.89 0.35
N GLU A 8 11.88 -17.22 0.88
CA GLU A 8 11.89 -15.76 1.06
C GLU A 8 11.76 -15.00 -0.27
N LEU A 9 12.48 -15.47 -1.31
CA LEU A 9 12.42 -14.83 -2.62
C LEU A 9 10.99 -14.88 -3.19
N PHE A 10 10.31 -16.03 -3.09
CA PHE A 10 8.92 -16.14 -3.54
C PHE A 10 7.98 -15.22 -2.76
N LEU A 11 8.15 -15.12 -1.43
CA LEU A 11 7.35 -14.20 -0.62
C LEU A 11 7.62 -12.74 -1.00
N ASN A 12 8.85 -12.37 -1.28
CA ASN A 12 9.20 -11.04 -1.75
C ASN A 12 8.58 -10.73 -3.12
N ILE A 13 8.65 -11.66 -4.08
CA ILE A 13 7.98 -11.56 -5.37
C ILE A 13 6.46 -11.44 -5.17
N GLY A 14 5.89 -12.22 -4.24
CA GLY A 14 4.48 -12.14 -3.88
C GLY A 14 4.07 -10.74 -3.42
N HIS A 15 4.91 -10.07 -2.61
CA HIS A 15 4.65 -8.70 -2.16
C HIS A 15 4.66 -7.68 -3.33
N ALA A 16 5.61 -7.85 -4.24
CA ALA A 16 5.64 -7.01 -5.43
C ALA A 16 4.41 -7.23 -6.32
N LEU A 17 4.01 -8.48 -6.56
CA LEU A 17 2.83 -8.81 -7.34
C LEU A 17 1.54 -8.31 -6.68
N ASP A 18 1.39 -8.42 -5.36
CA ASP A 18 0.24 -7.95 -4.62
C ASP A 18 -0.04 -6.47 -4.88
N HIS A 19 0.96 -5.63 -4.67
CA HIS A 19 0.84 -4.19 -4.93
C HIS A 19 0.71 -3.84 -6.41
N LEU A 20 1.38 -4.58 -7.29
CA LEU A 20 1.26 -4.39 -8.73
C LEU A 20 -0.19 -4.60 -9.18
N PHE A 21 -0.83 -5.70 -8.81
CA PHE A 21 -2.19 -6.01 -9.22
C PHE A 21 -3.23 -5.01 -8.72
N LEU A 22 -3.05 -4.47 -7.51
CA LEU A 22 -3.93 -3.43 -6.97
C LEU A 22 -3.84 -2.11 -7.76
N LEU A 23 -2.69 -1.82 -8.38
CA LEU A 23 -2.42 -0.54 -9.04
C LEU A 23 -2.39 -0.59 -10.57
N ILE A 24 -2.64 -1.75 -11.19
CA ILE A 24 -2.83 -1.85 -12.65
C ILE A 24 -4.01 -0.97 -13.09
N TYR A 25 -5.18 -1.16 -12.47
CA TYR A 25 -6.43 -0.51 -12.89
C TYR A 25 -6.36 1.02 -12.90
N PRO A 26 -5.84 1.71 -11.88
CA PRO A 26 -5.69 3.17 -11.89
C PRO A 26 -4.93 3.73 -13.09
N THR A 27 -4.04 2.97 -13.67
CA THR A 27 -3.30 3.37 -14.87
C THR A 27 -4.07 3.06 -16.15
N VAL A 28 -4.59 1.84 -16.27
CA VAL A 28 -5.25 1.42 -17.51
C VAL A 28 -6.65 1.99 -17.69
N VAL A 29 -7.29 2.47 -16.63
CA VAL A 29 -8.60 3.11 -16.70
C VAL A 29 -8.61 4.29 -17.68
N LEU A 30 -7.46 4.97 -17.87
CA LEU A 30 -7.31 6.05 -18.85
C LEU A 30 -7.58 5.56 -20.28
N ALA A 31 -7.07 4.37 -20.63
CA ALA A 31 -7.31 3.76 -21.93
C ALA A 31 -8.74 3.18 -22.08
N MET A 32 -9.34 2.78 -20.95
CA MET A 32 -10.69 2.19 -20.95
C MET A 32 -11.80 3.22 -21.13
N THR A 33 -11.62 4.47 -20.72
CA THR A 33 -12.64 5.54 -20.85
C THR A 33 -13.10 5.71 -22.29
N ALA A 34 -12.18 5.69 -23.24
CA ALA A 34 -12.49 5.82 -24.66
C ALA A 34 -13.24 4.57 -25.20
N GLU A 35 -12.82 3.36 -24.81
CA GLU A 35 -13.43 2.12 -25.30
C GLU A 35 -14.88 1.96 -24.81
N PHE A 36 -15.15 2.30 -23.56
CA PHE A 36 -16.48 2.13 -22.96
C PHE A 36 -17.37 3.38 -23.07
N GLY A 37 -16.86 4.48 -23.63
CA GLY A 37 -17.60 5.75 -23.75
C GLY A 37 -18.05 6.33 -22.40
N ARG A 38 -17.25 6.13 -21.34
CA ARG A 38 -17.55 6.55 -19.98
C ARG A 38 -16.45 7.46 -19.44
N SER A 39 -16.86 8.39 -18.57
CA SER A 39 -15.94 9.30 -17.90
C SER A 39 -15.04 8.57 -16.89
N TYR A 40 -13.92 9.20 -16.55
CA TYR A 40 -13.03 8.70 -15.50
C TYR A 40 -13.76 8.52 -14.15
N SER A 41 -14.62 9.49 -13.78
CA SER A 41 -15.41 9.43 -12.55
C SER A 41 -16.46 8.33 -12.50
N GLU A 42 -16.85 7.78 -13.67
CA GLU A 42 -17.73 6.60 -13.76
C GLU A 42 -16.94 5.28 -13.76
N MET A 43 -15.76 5.27 -14.37
CA MET A 43 -14.94 4.07 -14.48
C MET A 43 -14.15 3.80 -13.20
N LEU A 44 -13.53 4.81 -12.57
CA LEU A 44 -12.69 4.61 -11.39
C LEU A 44 -13.41 3.88 -10.24
N PRO A 45 -14.69 4.15 -9.91
CA PRO A 45 -15.42 3.43 -8.85
C PRO A 45 -15.54 1.92 -9.04
N LEU A 46 -15.33 1.38 -10.24
CA LEU A 46 -15.33 -0.07 -10.48
C LEU A 46 -14.23 -0.78 -9.69
N ALA A 47 -13.17 -0.05 -9.27
CA ALA A 47 -12.13 -0.58 -8.39
C ALA A 47 -12.56 -0.74 -6.92
N LEU A 48 -13.67 -0.10 -6.50
CA LEU A 48 -14.07 -0.06 -5.09
C LEU A 48 -14.25 -1.44 -4.48
N GLY A 49 -14.89 -2.35 -5.22
CA GLY A 49 -15.07 -3.75 -4.79
C GLY A 49 -13.74 -4.44 -4.50
N GLY A 50 -12.71 -4.16 -5.31
CA GLY A 50 -11.36 -4.70 -5.13
C GLY A 50 -10.70 -4.22 -3.83
N PHE A 51 -10.76 -2.93 -3.53
CA PHE A 51 -10.20 -2.38 -2.28
C PHE A 51 -10.96 -2.86 -1.04
N ILE A 52 -12.30 -2.97 -1.11
CA ILE A 52 -13.10 -3.54 -0.03
C ILE A 52 -12.76 -5.01 0.20
N ALA A 53 -12.72 -5.81 -0.88
CA ALA A 53 -12.41 -7.23 -0.81
C ALA A 53 -10.98 -7.47 -0.29
N PHE A 54 -10.01 -6.63 -0.67
CA PHE A 54 -8.65 -6.66 -0.16
C PHE A 54 -8.58 -6.44 1.36
N GLY A 55 -9.26 -5.42 1.86
CA GLY A 55 -9.32 -5.14 3.31
C GLY A 55 -10.08 -6.21 4.08
N ALA A 56 -11.32 -6.47 3.71
CA ALA A 56 -12.21 -7.40 4.42
C ALA A 56 -11.74 -8.86 4.31
N GLY A 57 -11.19 -9.26 3.16
CA GLY A 57 -10.71 -10.61 2.89
C GLY A 57 -9.47 -11.00 3.71
N SER A 58 -8.71 -10.02 4.23
CA SER A 58 -7.51 -10.28 5.03
C SER A 58 -7.81 -11.03 6.33
N ILE A 59 -8.98 -10.80 6.94
CA ILE A 59 -9.39 -11.46 8.19
C ILE A 59 -9.63 -12.97 7.97
N PRO A 60 -10.54 -13.39 7.05
CA PRO A 60 -10.74 -14.81 6.80
C PRO A 60 -9.51 -15.48 6.19
N ALA A 61 -8.69 -14.78 5.40
CA ALA A 61 -7.46 -15.33 4.85
C ALA A 61 -6.46 -15.71 5.95
N GLY A 62 -6.27 -14.85 6.95
CA GLY A 62 -5.43 -15.14 8.11
C GLY A 62 -5.96 -16.31 8.93
N TRP A 63 -7.27 -16.36 9.16
CA TRP A 63 -7.91 -17.47 9.86
C TRP A 63 -7.74 -18.80 9.12
N LEU A 64 -8.00 -18.84 7.82
CA LEU A 64 -7.81 -20.02 6.99
C LEU A 64 -6.35 -20.50 6.98
N ALA A 65 -5.39 -19.58 6.92
CA ALA A 65 -3.97 -19.92 6.94
C ALA A 65 -3.54 -20.62 8.24
N ASP A 66 -4.13 -20.21 9.36
CA ASP A 66 -3.83 -20.83 10.67
C ASP A 66 -4.52 -22.18 10.86
N HIS A 67 -5.69 -22.44 10.22
CA HIS A 67 -6.46 -23.68 10.39
C HIS A 67 -6.23 -24.71 9.27
N TRP A 68 -5.77 -24.27 8.12
CA TRP A 68 -5.52 -25.16 6.99
C TRP A 68 -4.02 -25.24 6.65
N SER A 69 -3.47 -24.27 5.91
CA SER A 69 -2.07 -24.26 5.48
C SER A 69 -1.66 -22.88 5.01
N ARG A 70 -0.61 -22.32 5.61
CA ARG A 70 -0.03 -21.04 5.14
C ARG A 70 0.54 -21.17 3.72
N ARG A 71 1.23 -22.29 3.45
CA ARG A 71 1.75 -22.59 2.11
C ARG A 71 0.60 -22.75 1.10
N GLY A 72 -0.44 -23.50 1.46
CA GLY A 72 -1.64 -23.66 0.63
C GLY A 72 -2.30 -22.32 0.30
N MET A 73 -2.46 -21.44 1.28
CA MET A 73 -2.99 -20.10 1.09
C MET A 73 -2.12 -19.25 0.16
N MET A 74 -0.78 -19.33 0.24
CA MET A 74 0.09 -18.63 -0.70
C MET A 74 0.00 -19.18 -2.13
N ILE A 75 -0.24 -20.48 -2.31
CA ILE A 75 -0.54 -21.04 -3.64
C ILE A 75 -1.87 -20.48 -4.16
N VAL A 76 -2.90 -20.43 -3.32
CA VAL A 76 -4.20 -19.81 -3.66
C VAL A 76 -4.01 -18.33 -4.02
N PHE A 77 -3.17 -17.59 -3.28
CA PHE A 77 -2.83 -16.21 -3.62
C PHE A 77 -2.27 -16.09 -5.04
N PHE A 78 -1.15 -16.75 -5.35
CA PHE A 78 -0.49 -16.60 -6.65
C PHE A 78 -1.37 -17.04 -7.82
N ILE A 79 -2.00 -18.22 -7.70
CA ILE A 79 -2.84 -18.76 -8.78
C ILE A 79 -4.16 -17.99 -8.86
N GLY A 80 -4.79 -17.71 -7.74
CA GLY A 80 -6.08 -17.03 -7.68
C GLY A 80 -6.02 -15.60 -8.20
N ILE A 81 -5.02 -14.80 -7.75
CA ILE A 81 -4.87 -13.42 -8.23
C ILE A 81 -4.50 -13.39 -9.73
N GLY A 82 -3.68 -14.36 -10.17
CA GLY A 82 -3.33 -14.51 -11.58
C GLY A 82 -4.54 -14.84 -12.45
N LEU A 83 -5.36 -15.82 -12.06
CA LEU A 83 -6.60 -16.17 -12.75
C LEU A 83 -7.61 -15.01 -12.74
N ALA A 84 -7.81 -14.38 -11.59
CA ALA A 84 -8.70 -13.21 -11.46
C ALA A 84 -8.27 -12.07 -12.39
N SER A 85 -6.96 -11.82 -12.48
CA SER A 85 -6.40 -10.82 -13.39
C SER A 85 -6.65 -11.18 -14.85
N ILE A 86 -6.37 -12.43 -15.26
CA ILE A 86 -6.64 -12.89 -16.64
C ILE A 86 -8.13 -12.74 -16.97
N VAL A 87 -9.03 -13.18 -16.07
CA VAL A 87 -10.47 -13.01 -16.26
C VAL A 87 -10.84 -11.54 -16.41
N THR A 88 -10.24 -10.64 -15.62
CA THR A 88 -10.45 -9.19 -15.75
C THR A 88 -10.03 -8.69 -17.13
N GLY A 89 -8.90 -9.14 -17.65
CA GLY A 89 -8.44 -8.78 -19.01
C GLY A 89 -9.32 -9.30 -20.14
N LEU A 90 -10.15 -10.32 -19.90
CA LEU A 90 -11.08 -10.90 -20.90
C LEU A 90 -12.48 -10.30 -20.84
N THR A 91 -12.74 -9.37 -19.95
CA THR A 91 -14.06 -8.74 -19.76
C THR A 91 -14.46 -7.84 -20.94
N GLN A 92 -15.79 -7.71 -21.15
CA GLN A 92 -16.37 -6.93 -22.24
C GLN A 92 -17.28 -5.80 -21.74
N THR A 93 -17.59 -5.77 -20.45
CA THR A 93 -18.47 -4.74 -19.86
C THR A 93 -17.88 -4.17 -18.57
N PRO A 94 -18.21 -2.91 -18.21
CA PRO A 94 -17.74 -2.29 -16.95
C PRO A 94 -18.07 -3.13 -15.70
N TRP A 95 -19.23 -3.76 -15.64
CA TRP A 95 -19.62 -4.57 -14.49
C TRP A 95 -18.81 -5.87 -14.36
N GLN A 96 -18.45 -6.48 -15.49
CA GLN A 96 -17.53 -7.61 -15.47
C GLN A 96 -16.14 -7.19 -15.00
N ILE A 97 -15.66 -6.00 -15.40
CA ILE A 97 -14.41 -5.42 -14.90
C ILE A 97 -14.48 -5.27 -13.37
N ALA A 98 -15.56 -4.66 -12.85
CA ALA A 98 -15.76 -4.51 -11.41
C ALA A 98 -15.72 -5.84 -10.67
N ALA A 99 -16.38 -6.86 -11.17
CA ALA A 99 -16.36 -8.21 -10.61
C ALA A 99 -14.95 -8.82 -10.64
N GLY A 100 -14.25 -8.70 -11.77
CA GLY A 100 -12.88 -9.20 -11.93
C GLY A 100 -11.90 -8.53 -10.97
N ILE A 101 -11.94 -7.19 -10.84
CA ILE A 101 -11.10 -6.44 -9.90
C ILE A 101 -11.45 -6.80 -8.45
N THR A 102 -12.72 -7.05 -8.15
CA THR A 102 -13.15 -7.54 -6.82
C THR A 102 -12.50 -8.89 -6.50
N LEU A 103 -12.45 -9.81 -7.46
CA LEU A 103 -11.72 -11.08 -7.30
C LEU A 103 -10.22 -10.88 -7.14
N VAL A 104 -9.60 -9.96 -7.89
CA VAL A 104 -8.18 -9.60 -7.70
C VAL A 104 -7.94 -9.14 -6.27
N GLY A 105 -8.78 -8.24 -5.74
CA GLY A 105 -8.68 -7.78 -4.36
C GLY A 105 -8.89 -8.90 -3.33
N LEU A 106 -9.83 -9.81 -3.58
CA LEU A 106 -10.10 -10.94 -2.69
C LEU A 106 -8.89 -11.88 -2.57
N PHE A 107 -8.25 -12.23 -3.69
CA PHE A 107 -7.05 -13.06 -3.66
C PHE A 107 -5.83 -12.30 -3.17
N GLY A 108 -5.71 -10.99 -3.48
CA GLY A 108 -4.67 -10.11 -2.94
C GLY A 108 -4.70 -10.03 -1.41
N ALA A 109 -5.88 -10.02 -0.81
CA ALA A 109 -6.08 -9.99 0.65
C ALA A 109 -5.31 -11.09 1.42
N ILE A 110 -4.90 -12.15 0.74
CA ILE A 110 -4.19 -13.28 1.34
C ILE A 110 -2.74 -12.90 1.69
N TYR A 111 -2.08 -12.06 0.88
CA TYR A 111 -0.64 -11.88 1.00
C TYR A 111 -0.22 -11.34 2.38
N HIS A 112 -0.79 -10.25 2.83
CA HIS A 112 -0.33 -9.58 4.05
C HIS A 112 -0.45 -10.43 5.32
N PRO A 113 -1.58 -11.06 5.64
CA PRO A 113 -1.68 -11.88 6.85
C PRO A 113 -0.89 -13.19 6.75
N VAL A 114 -0.75 -13.77 5.55
CA VAL A 114 -0.15 -15.10 5.37
C VAL A 114 1.32 -15.01 5.00
N GLY A 115 1.67 -14.22 3.99
CA GLY A 115 3.04 -14.08 3.50
C GLY A 115 3.97 -13.49 4.57
N ILE A 116 3.53 -12.43 5.26
CA ILE A 116 4.29 -11.83 6.36
C ILE A 116 4.46 -12.83 7.52
N ALA A 117 3.40 -13.56 7.89
CA ALA A 117 3.48 -14.58 8.94
C ALA A 117 4.47 -15.72 8.57
N MET A 118 4.51 -16.14 7.31
CA MET A 118 5.49 -17.11 6.83
C MET A 118 6.91 -16.55 6.88
N LEU A 119 7.07 -15.28 6.48
CA LEU A 119 8.36 -14.61 6.40
C LEU A 119 9.04 -14.49 7.77
N VAL A 120 8.27 -14.19 8.83
CA VAL A 120 8.79 -14.01 10.20
C VAL A 120 8.85 -15.32 11.02
N SER A 121 8.27 -16.40 10.51
CA SER A 121 8.15 -17.67 11.24
C SER A 121 9.52 -18.25 11.62
N GLY A 122 9.69 -18.58 12.91
CA GLY A 122 10.92 -19.20 13.45
C GLY A 122 12.13 -18.27 13.52
N ARG A 123 11.99 -16.96 13.36
CA ARG A 123 13.08 -15.98 13.37
C ARG A 123 13.08 -15.15 14.64
N GLU A 124 14.27 -14.97 15.23
CA GLU A 124 14.48 -14.06 16.36
C GLU A 124 14.66 -12.60 15.88
N LYS A 125 15.34 -12.42 14.73
CA LYS A 125 15.59 -11.09 14.15
C LYS A 125 14.81 -10.93 12.84
N VAL A 126 13.75 -10.18 12.88
CA VAL A 126 12.81 -10.03 11.74
C VAL A 126 13.00 -8.73 10.95
N GLY A 127 13.66 -7.71 11.51
CA GLY A 127 13.74 -6.38 10.92
C GLY A 127 14.31 -6.35 9.50
N ARG A 128 15.47 -7.02 9.28
CA ARG A 128 16.09 -7.10 7.95
C ARG A 128 15.18 -7.77 6.92
N VAL A 129 14.53 -8.85 7.31
CA VAL A 129 13.69 -9.65 6.42
C VAL A 129 12.43 -8.89 6.02
N LEU A 130 11.79 -8.23 6.99
CA LEU A 130 10.65 -7.35 6.74
C LEU A 130 11.06 -6.11 5.92
N GLY A 131 12.25 -5.55 6.18
CA GLY A 131 12.78 -4.43 5.39
C GLY A 131 12.96 -4.79 3.92
N VAL A 132 13.61 -5.95 3.63
CA VAL A 132 13.76 -6.44 2.25
C VAL A 132 12.39 -6.68 1.61
N ASN A 133 11.49 -7.32 2.33
CA ASN A 133 10.13 -7.56 1.84
C ASN A 133 9.38 -6.25 1.55
N GLY A 134 9.53 -5.23 2.38
CA GLY A 134 8.98 -3.88 2.15
C GLY A 134 9.53 -3.24 0.87
N VAL A 135 10.83 -3.41 0.58
CA VAL A 135 11.43 -2.94 -0.69
C VAL A 135 10.72 -3.59 -1.89
N PHE A 136 10.47 -4.90 -1.86
CA PHE A 136 9.74 -5.57 -2.95
C PHE A 136 8.30 -5.06 -3.09
N GLY A 137 7.58 -4.82 -1.99
CA GLY A 137 6.26 -4.19 -2.03
C GLY A 137 6.30 -2.82 -2.70
N ASN A 138 7.26 -1.97 -2.32
CA ASN A 138 7.45 -0.65 -2.94
C ASN A 138 7.84 -0.73 -4.43
N LEU A 139 8.62 -1.73 -4.83
CA LEU A 139 8.90 -1.98 -6.24
C LEU A 139 7.61 -2.36 -7.00
N GLY A 140 6.72 -3.16 -6.38
CA GLY A 140 5.40 -3.44 -6.94
C GLY A 140 4.58 -2.18 -7.17
N VAL A 141 4.52 -1.29 -6.18
CA VAL A 141 3.87 0.03 -6.32
C VAL A 141 4.54 0.87 -7.41
N ALA A 142 5.87 0.97 -7.40
CA ALA A 142 6.61 1.82 -8.33
C ALA A 142 6.46 1.35 -9.78
N PHE A 143 6.56 0.06 -10.04
CA PHE A 143 6.51 -0.47 -11.41
C PHE A 143 5.11 -0.77 -11.95
N ALA A 144 4.08 -0.72 -11.11
CA ALA A 144 2.72 -0.99 -11.55
C ALA A 144 2.28 -0.08 -12.71
N ALA A 145 2.49 1.23 -12.59
CA ALA A 145 2.12 2.18 -13.61
C ALA A 145 2.96 2.04 -14.89
N LEU A 146 4.27 1.76 -14.77
CA LEU A 146 5.13 1.51 -15.92
C LEU A 146 4.70 0.27 -16.70
N ILE A 147 4.52 -0.86 -16.01
CA ILE A 147 4.15 -2.13 -16.63
C ILE A 147 2.74 -2.01 -17.26
N ALA A 148 1.79 -1.46 -16.51
CA ALA A 148 0.43 -1.29 -17.00
C ALA A 148 0.35 -0.30 -18.18
N GLY A 149 1.06 0.83 -18.08
CA GLY A 149 1.14 1.84 -19.12
C GLY A 149 1.83 1.34 -20.40
N ALA A 150 2.94 0.61 -20.26
CA ALA A 150 3.66 0.02 -21.38
C ALA A 150 2.81 -1.03 -22.12
N LEU A 151 2.19 -1.95 -21.39
CA LEU A 151 1.34 -2.98 -21.97
C LEU A 151 0.07 -2.39 -22.60
N ALA A 152 -0.52 -1.37 -21.97
CA ALA A 152 -1.67 -0.68 -22.54
C ALA A 152 -1.31 0.11 -23.82
N HIS A 153 -0.11 0.70 -23.86
CA HIS A 153 0.35 1.48 -24.99
C HIS A 153 0.72 0.62 -26.20
N TRP A 154 1.49 -0.47 -25.99
CA TRP A 154 2.01 -1.27 -27.10
C TRP A 154 1.11 -2.41 -27.54
N ILE A 155 0.22 -2.89 -26.67
CA ILE A 155 -0.64 -4.06 -26.95
C ILE A 155 -2.11 -3.70 -26.73
N SER A 156 -2.53 -3.60 -25.46
CA SER A 156 -3.87 -3.19 -25.02
C SER A 156 -3.95 -3.13 -23.50
N TRP A 157 -4.94 -2.44 -22.95
CA TRP A 157 -5.21 -2.47 -21.51
C TRP A 157 -5.48 -3.88 -20.98
N ARG A 158 -6.02 -4.78 -21.83
CA ARG A 158 -6.24 -6.20 -21.51
C ARG A 158 -4.95 -6.93 -21.22
N ALA A 159 -3.91 -6.66 -22.00
CA ALA A 159 -2.59 -7.25 -21.82
C ALA A 159 -1.98 -6.90 -20.45
N ALA A 160 -2.28 -5.71 -19.91
CA ALA A 160 -1.84 -5.29 -18.59
C ALA A 160 -2.39 -6.17 -17.45
N PHE A 161 -3.50 -6.82 -17.64
CA PHE A 161 -4.04 -7.82 -16.70
C PHE A 161 -3.59 -9.24 -17.05
N ILE A 162 -3.60 -9.62 -18.31
CA ILE A 162 -3.35 -11.00 -18.75
C ILE A 162 -1.89 -11.39 -18.54
N ILE A 163 -0.92 -10.56 -18.95
CA ILE A 163 0.49 -10.91 -18.91
C ILE A 163 0.99 -11.05 -17.48
N PRO A 164 0.77 -10.08 -16.56
CA PRO A 164 1.12 -10.28 -15.15
C PRO A 164 0.35 -11.44 -14.51
N GLY A 165 -0.90 -11.69 -14.94
CA GLY A 165 -1.70 -12.81 -14.47
C GLY A 165 -1.05 -14.16 -14.79
N VAL A 166 -0.59 -14.35 -16.01
CA VAL A 166 0.16 -15.56 -16.44
C VAL A 166 1.46 -15.70 -15.64
N LEU A 167 2.19 -14.59 -15.45
CA LEU A 167 3.41 -14.59 -14.65
C LEU A 167 3.14 -15.01 -13.20
N SER A 168 2.09 -14.49 -12.58
CA SER A 168 1.71 -14.85 -11.20
C SER A 168 1.40 -16.35 -11.07
N ILE A 169 0.67 -16.92 -12.02
CA ILE A 169 0.38 -18.36 -12.06
C ILE A 169 1.68 -19.17 -12.18
N ALA A 170 2.59 -18.77 -13.05
CA ALA A 170 3.89 -19.44 -13.22
C ALA A 170 4.70 -19.41 -11.92
N VAL A 171 4.75 -18.24 -11.25
CA VAL A 171 5.36 -18.10 -9.92
C VAL A 171 4.69 -18.99 -8.88
N GLY A 172 3.35 -19.07 -8.88
CA GLY A 172 2.59 -19.93 -7.98
C GLY A 172 2.86 -21.42 -8.17
N ILE A 173 2.98 -21.87 -9.42
CA ILE A 173 3.35 -23.25 -9.76
C ILE A 173 4.79 -23.56 -9.29
N ALA A 174 5.72 -22.63 -9.53
CA ALA A 174 7.10 -22.77 -9.05
C ALA A 174 7.17 -22.79 -7.52
N PHE A 175 6.44 -21.90 -6.84
CA PHE A 175 6.30 -21.89 -5.37
C PHE A 175 5.79 -23.22 -4.84
N ALA A 176 4.73 -23.76 -5.46
CA ALA A 176 4.15 -25.04 -5.06
C ALA A 176 5.12 -26.22 -5.19
N ARG A 177 6.05 -26.16 -6.17
CA ARG A 177 7.04 -27.23 -6.40
C ARG A 177 8.27 -27.11 -5.50
N ILE A 178 8.69 -25.88 -5.19
CA ILE A 178 9.99 -25.60 -4.56
C ILE A 178 9.86 -25.42 -3.05
N VAL A 179 8.80 -24.75 -2.59
CA VAL A 179 8.62 -24.42 -1.17
C VAL A 179 7.88 -25.54 -0.45
N PRO A 180 8.50 -26.22 0.54
CA PRO A 180 7.85 -27.30 1.28
C PRO A 180 6.78 -26.75 2.24
N GLU A 181 5.90 -27.64 2.71
CA GLU A 181 4.98 -27.33 3.80
C GLU A 181 5.77 -26.91 5.05
N MET A 182 5.44 -25.74 5.58
CA MET A 182 6.01 -25.27 6.83
C MET A 182 5.04 -25.57 7.97
N ARG A 183 5.44 -26.46 8.86
CA ARG A 183 4.69 -26.66 10.12
C ARG A 183 4.71 -25.33 10.89
N ALA A 184 3.54 -24.91 11.37
CA ALA A 184 3.46 -23.76 12.25
C ALA A 184 4.42 -23.96 13.43
N ALA A 185 5.39 -23.07 13.60
CA ALA A 185 6.23 -23.10 14.78
C ALA A 185 5.31 -22.95 16.00
N ALA A 186 5.47 -23.84 16.99
CA ALA A 186 4.71 -23.75 18.22
C ALA A 186 4.87 -22.32 18.79
N ARG A 187 3.75 -21.69 19.09
CA ARG A 187 3.71 -20.35 19.69
C ARG A 187 4.52 -20.40 20.98
N ARG A 188 5.72 -19.81 21.01
CA ARG A 188 6.42 -19.62 22.28
C ARG A 188 5.58 -18.65 23.10
N PRO A 189 5.20 -18.99 24.34
CA PRO A 189 4.61 -18.00 25.23
C PRO A 189 5.63 -16.86 25.37
N GLY A 190 5.27 -15.67 24.89
CA GLY A 190 6.14 -14.50 25.02
C GLY A 190 6.38 -14.23 26.49
N ALA A 191 7.63 -14.02 26.87
CA ALA A 191 7.95 -13.48 28.18
C ALA A 191 7.22 -12.14 28.34
N ALA A 192 6.43 -12.00 29.38
CA ALA A 192 5.77 -10.76 29.74
C ALA A 192 6.84 -9.78 30.23
N ALA A 193 7.38 -9.00 29.32
CA ALA A 193 8.14 -7.81 29.63
C ALA A 193 7.22 -6.63 29.38
N GLY A 194 6.44 -6.25 30.39
CA GLY A 194 5.67 -5.02 30.38
C GLY A 194 6.63 -3.85 30.22
N ALA A 195 6.60 -3.16 29.09
CA ALA A 195 7.15 -1.84 28.99
C ALA A 195 6.38 -0.97 30.02
N GLY A 196 7.06 -0.44 31.04
CA GLY A 196 6.46 0.32 32.13
C GLY A 196 5.93 1.69 31.69
N PHE A 197 5.10 1.72 30.65
CA PHE A 197 4.45 2.93 30.16
C PHE A 197 3.14 3.19 30.89
N SER A 198 2.89 4.43 31.27
CA SER A 198 1.63 4.80 31.90
C SER A 198 0.45 4.60 30.93
N ARG A 199 -0.73 4.24 31.47
CA ARG A 199 -1.95 4.07 30.67
C ARG A 199 -2.29 5.33 29.86
N GLY A 200 -2.08 6.51 30.43
CA GLY A 200 -2.32 7.80 29.75
C GLY A 200 -1.41 8.00 28.54
N LEU A 201 -0.13 7.61 28.65
CA LEU A 201 0.81 7.65 27.52
C LEU A 201 0.36 6.70 26.40
N LEU A 202 0.02 5.45 26.73
CA LEU A 202 -0.42 4.47 25.74
C LEU A 202 -1.69 4.93 25.01
N VAL A 203 -2.68 5.47 25.73
CA VAL A 203 -3.90 6.02 25.10
C VAL A 203 -3.56 7.12 24.09
N ARG A 204 -2.68 8.05 24.45
CA ARG A 204 -2.25 9.13 23.53
C ARG A 204 -1.51 8.59 22.31
N VAL A 205 -0.55 7.69 22.52
CA VAL A 205 0.22 7.09 21.41
C VAL A 205 -0.70 6.33 20.46
N PHE A 206 -1.61 5.50 20.96
CA PHE A 206 -2.52 4.74 20.11
C PHE A 206 -3.58 5.62 19.45
N ALA A 207 -4.01 6.71 20.07
CA ALA A 207 -4.87 7.70 19.44
C ALA A 207 -4.16 8.37 18.24
N VAL A 208 -2.92 8.83 18.44
CA VAL A 208 -2.09 9.39 17.35
C VAL A 208 -1.87 8.35 16.26
N LEU A 209 -1.51 7.12 16.60
CA LEU A 209 -1.30 6.03 15.65
C LEU A 209 -2.58 5.74 14.83
N THR A 210 -3.75 5.73 15.48
CA THR A 210 -5.03 5.51 14.79
C THR A 210 -5.31 6.62 13.79
N VAL A 211 -5.16 7.88 14.18
CA VAL A 211 -5.37 9.06 13.31
C VAL A 211 -4.39 9.03 12.14
N THR A 212 -3.09 8.80 12.39
CA THR A 212 -2.07 8.78 11.34
C THR A 212 -2.20 7.56 10.41
N THR A 213 -2.67 6.42 10.91
CA THR A 213 -2.94 5.24 10.09
C THR A 213 -4.17 5.44 9.21
N LEU A 214 -5.26 5.95 9.77
CA LEU A 214 -6.52 6.17 9.04
C LEU A 214 -6.32 7.20 7.92
N PHE A 215 -5.97 8.42 8.27
CA PHE A 215 -5.83 9.49 7.28
C PHE A 215 -4.60 9.31 6.38
N GLY A 216 -3.49 8.79 6.91
CA GLY A 216 -2.33 8.45 6.10
C GLY A 216 -2.62 7.36 5.08
N GLY A 217 -3.45 6.36 5.42
CA GLY A 217 -3.95 5.36 4.48
C GLY A 217 -4.81 5.96 3.37
N VAL A 218 -5.72 6.89 3.72
CA VAL A 218 -6.54 7.62 2.71
C VAL A 218 -5.63 8.47 1.81
N ILE A 219 -4.69 9.24 2.37
CA ILE A 219 -3.77 10.09 1.58
C ILE A 219 -2.93 9.22 0.64
N PHE A 220 -2.29 8.16 1.15
CA PHE A 220 -1.46 7.27 0.36
C PHE A 220 -2.24 6.65 -0.81
N ASN A 221 -3.42 6.07 -0.55
CA ASN A 221 -4.19 5.40 -1.57
C ASN A 221 -4.84 6.40 -2.54
N SER A 222 -5.32 7.56 -2.07
CA SER A 222 -5.90 8.58 -2.96
C SER A 222 -4.83 9.14 -3.90
N THR A 223 -3.64 9.46 -3.40
CA THR A 223 -2.55 9.96 -4.24
C THR A 223 -2.04 8.91 -5.22
N THR A 224 -1.88 7.65 -4.81
CA THR A 224 -1.43 6.58 -5.70
C THR A 224 -2.45 6.20 -6.77
N VAL A 225 -3.73 6.18 -6.43
CA VAL A 225 -4.83 5.88 -7.38
C VAL A 225 -5.05 7.03 -8.36
N ALA A 226 -4.98 8.29 -7.90
CA ALA A 226 -5.24 9.45 -8.75
C ALA A 226 -4.04 9.87 -9.61
N MET A 227 -2.80 9.53 -9.22
CA MET A 227 -1.58 10.04 -9.86
C MET A 227 -1.51 9.84 -11.37
N PRO A 228 -1.88 8.66 -11.95
CA PRO A 228 -1.88 8.52 -13.41
C PRO A 228 -2.79 9.54 -14.09
N LYS A 229 -3.99 9.80 -13.56
CA LYS A 229 -4.92 10.77 -14.12
C LYS A 229 -4.49 12.23 -13.87
N ILE A 230 -3.90 12.51 -12.71
CA ILE A 230 -3.31 13.82 -12.42
C ILE A 230 -2.21 14.13 -13.44
N PHE A 231 -1.35 13.16 -13.76
CA PHE A 231 -0.29 13.34 -14.74
C PHE A 231 -0.80 13.45 -16.17
N ASP A 232 -1.85 12.70 -16.53
CA ASP A 232 -2.55 12.81 -17.80
C ASP A 232 -3.07 14.24 -18.05
N GLU A 233 -3.60 14.90 -17.03
CA GLU A 233 -4.19 16.23 -17.14
C GLU A 233 -3.18 17.36 -16.94
N ARG A 234 -2.31 17.24 -15.94
CA ARG A 234 -1.49 18.37 -15.49
C ARG A 234 -0.05 18.35 -16.01
N LEU A 235 0.38 17.28 -16.67
CA LEU A 235 1.70 17.16 -17.29
C LEU A 235 1.63 17.07 -18.81
N SER A 236 0.59 17.63 -19.42
CA SER A 236 0.32 17.53 -20.87
C SER A 236 1.45 18.07 -21.77
N GLU A 237 2.27 19.02 -21.28
CA GLU A 237 3.46 19.49 -22.00
C GLU A 237 4.65 18.53 -21.91
N LEU A 238 4.67 17.66 -20.89
CA LEU A 238 5.76 16.71 -20.64
C LEU A 238 5.47 15.35 -21.23
N VAL A 239 4.19 14.94 -21.23
CA VAL A 239 3.79 13.57 -21.57
C VAL A 239 2.35 13.55 -22.11
N SER A 240 2.15 12.79 -23.19
CA SER A 240 0.83 12.62 -23.82
C SER A 240 0.47 11.15 -24.07
N THR A 241 1.29 10.22 -23.63
CA THR A 241 1.09 8.76 -23.87
C THR A 241 0.93 8.01 -22.56
N THR A 242 0.17 6.93 -22.58
CA THR A 242 -0.01 6.05 -21.41
C THR A 242 1.32 5.49 -20.91
N LEU A 243 2.25 5.19 -21.83
CA LEU A 243 3.60 4.77 -21.49
C LEU A 243 4.36 5.87 -20.75
N GLY A 244 4.34 7.09 -21.28
CA GLY A 244 5.04 8.24 -20.66
C GLY A 244 4.49 8.55 -19.26
N ILE A 245 3.15 8.53 -19.10
CA ILE A 245 2.50 8.65 -17.79
C ILE A 245 3.01 7.55 -16.84
N GLY A 246 3.03 6.30 -17.30
CA GLY A 246 3.53 5.16 -16.53
C GLY A 246 4.99 5.34 -16.09
N ILE A 247 5.86 5.86 -16.97
CA ILE A 247 7.28 6.14 -16.68
C ILE A 247 7.39 7.21 -15.58
N LEU A 248 6.68 8.34 -15.71
CA LEU A 248 6.76 9.45 -14.74
C LEU A 248 6.19 9.04 -13.38
N VAL A 249 5.06 8.35 -13.34
CA VAL A 249 4.47 7.84 -12.09
C VAL A 249 5.43 6.86 -11.41
N SER A 250 6.00 5.94 -12.17
CA SER A 250 6.97 4.97 -11.64
C SER A 250 8.24 5.64 -11.11
N PHE A 251 8.73 6.66 -11.82
CA PHE A 251 9.88 7.45 -11.36
C PHE A 251 9.58 8.13 -10.02
N VAL A 252 8.40 8.77 -9.89
CA VAL A 252 7.98 9.42 -8.63
C VAL A 252 7.90 8.41 -7.49
N TYR A 253 7.32 7.23 -7.71
CA TYR A 253 7.17 6.23 -6.64
C TYR A 253 8.49 5.55 -6.30
N ALA A 254 9.36 5.28 -7.27
CA ALA A 254 10.70 4.76 -7.01
C ALA A 254 11.54 5.75 -6.19
N PHE A 255 11.46 7.04 -6.52
CA PHE A 255 12.08 8.10 -5.72
C PHE A 255 11.48 8.17 -4.31
N ALA A 256 10.15 8.13 -4.20
CA ALA A 256 9.44 8.16 -2.92
C ALA A 256 9.81 6.96 -2.02
N ALA A 257 10.08 5.79 -2.59
CA ALA A 257 10.49 4.62 -1.82
C ALA A 257 11.82 4.85 -1.06
N LEU A 258 12.70 5.72 -1.55
CA LEU A 258 13.94 6.09 -0.86
C LEU A 258 13.67 6.81 0.48
N ALA A 259 12.51 7.45 0.62
CA ALA A 259 12.10 8.10 1.86
C ALA A 259 12.08 7.14 3.05
N GLN A 260 11.74 5.86 2.81
CA GLN A 260 11.69 4.87 3.88
C GLN A 260 13.07 4.59 4.47
N LEU A 261 14.13 4.63 3.65
CA LEU A 261 15.50 4.48 4.10
C LEU A 261 15.95 5.72 4.91
N VAL A 262 15.64 6.90 4.39
CA VAL A 262 15.98 8.18 5.06
C VAL A 262 15.26 8.29 6.40
N VAL A 263 13.97 8.08 6.41
CA VAL A 263 13.13 8.13 7.63
C VAL A 263 13.56 7.04 8.62
N GLY A 264 13.79 5.81 8.15
CA GLY A 264 14.28 4.71 8.98
C GLY A 264 15.57 5.07 9.72
N HIS A 265 16.53 5.67 9.02
CA HIS A 265 17.79 6.12 9.60
C HIS A 265 17.59 7.15 10.75
N PHE A 266 16.66 8.09 10.60
CA PHE A 266 16.35 9.04 11.67
C PHE A 266 15.57 8.41 12.84
N LEU A 267 14.71 7.41 12.56
CA LEU A 267 14.01 6.65 13.59
C LEU A 267 14.98 5.83 14.47
N ASP A 268 16.01 5.25 13.87
CA ASP A 268 17.07 4.52 14.59
C ASP A 268 17.84 5.42 15.56
N ARG A 269 17.91 6.72 15.29
CA ARG A 269 18.51 7.73 16.19
C ARG A 269 17.58 8.19 17.33
N GLY A 270 16.42 7.58 17.47
CA GLY A 270 15.48 7.83 18.57
C GLY A 270 14.58 9.05 18.39
N ALA A 271 14.60 9.70 17.23
CA ALA A 271 13.91 10.98 16.98
C ALA A 271 12.42 10.81 16.54
N LEU A 272 11.71 9.80 17.07
CA LEU A 272 10.37 9.41 16.59
C LEU A 272 9.39 10.60 16.48
N LYS A 273 9.23 11.42 17.52
CA LYS A 273 8.31 12.57 17.50
C LYS A 273 8.73 13.61 16.47
N SER A 274 10.00 13.99 16.45
CA SER A 274 10.51 15.01 15.52
C SER A 274 10.32 14.56 14.07
N VAL A 275 10.64 13.28 13.77
CA VAL A 275 10.48 12.71 12.44
C VAL A 275 9.00 12.67 12.05
N LEU A 276 8.11 12.22 12.94
CA LEU A 276 6.66 12.17 12.71
C LEU A 276 6.12 13.58 12.39
N VAL A 277 6.43 14.57 13.22
CA VAL A 277 5.97 15.95 13.06
C VAL A 277 6.52 16.56 11.77
N SER A 278 7.80 16.36 11.44
CA SER A 278 8.40 16.89 10.21
C SER A 278 7.82 16.25 8.96
N VAL A 279 7.70 14.93 8.93
CA VAL A 279 7.18 14.20 7.76
C VAL A 279 5.73 14.57 7.48
N ILE A 280 4.87 14.60 8.51
CA ILE A 280 3.46 14.97 8.32
C ILE A 280 3.32 16.48 8.10
N GLY A 281 4.10 17.29 8.80
CA GLY A 281 4.06 18.76 8.67
C GLY A 281 4.37 19.23 7.24
N LEU A 282 5.32 18.57 6.56
CA LEU A 282 5.65 18.87 5.17
C LEU A 282 4.63 18.34 4.16
N GLN A 283 3.83 17.32 4.51
CA GLN A 283 2.73 16.89 3.64
C GLN A 283 1.67 18.01 3.47
N VAL A 284 1.38 18.80 4.50
CA VAL A 284 0.34 19.86 4.45
C VAL A 284 0.61 20.88 3.33
N PRO A 285 1.75 21.61 3.31
CA PRO A 285 2.01 22.58 2.26
C PRO A 285 2.20 21.92 0.88
N LEU A 286 2.76 20.69 0.79
CA LEU A 286 2.97 20.02 -0.47
C LEU A 286 1.65 19.54 -1.11
N LEU A 287 0.73 18.98 -0.32
CA LEU A 287 -0.61 18.64 -0.79
C LEU A 287 -1.39 19.91 -1.20
N THR A 288 -1.23 20.99 -0.44
CA THR A 288 -1.84 22.28 -0.82
C THR A 288 -1.25 22.82 -2.12
N ALA A 289 0.07 22.78 -2.29
CA ALA A 289 0.76 23.19 -3.52
C ALA A 289 0.32 22.37 -4.75
N ALA A 290 0.15 21.05 -4.57
CA ALA A 290 -0.33 20.17 -5.62
C ALA A 290 -1.73 20.56 -6.17
N ALA A 291 -2.52 21.35 -5.43
CA ALA A 291 -3.80 21.87 -5.91
C ALA A 291 -3.66 22.92 -7.02
N PHE A 292 -2.49 23.54 -7.18
CA PHE A 292 -2.31 24.73 -8.04
C PHE A 292 -1.31 24.54 -9.18
N PHE A 293 -0.37 23.62 -9.06
CA PHE A 293 0.73 23.50 -10.02
C PHE A 293 0.45 22.52 -11.16
N GLU A 294 1.11 22.78 -12.28
CA GLU A 294 1.04 22.03 -13.53
C GLU A 294 2.46 21.78 -14.05
N ASN A 295 2.60 20.88 -15.02
CA ASN A 295 3.82 20.59 -15.76
C ASN A 295 5.03 20.33 -14.85
N TYR A 296 6.17 20.97 -15.08
CA TYR A 296 7.42 20.74 -14.31
C TYR A 296 7.27 21.01 -12.82
N LEU A 297 6.47 22.03 -12.44
CA LEU A 297 6.22 22.35 -11.03
C LEU A 297 5.37 21.28 -10.37
N MET A 298 4.34 20.75 -11.06
CA MET A 298 3.56 19.63 -10.54
C MET A 298 4.43 18.38 -10.36
N LEU A 299 5.33 18.08 -11.30
CA LEU A 299 6.26 16.95 -11.17
C LEU A 299 7.18 17.12 -9.95
N ALA A 300 7.73 18.32 -9.75
CA ALA A 300 8.58 18.62 -8.59
C ALA A 300 7.82 18.49 -7.27
N VAL A 301 6.59 19.00 -7.22
CA VAL A 301 5.69 18.86 -6.06
C VAL A 301 5.32 17.40 -5.83
N ALA A 302 5.03 16.63 -6.88
CA ALA A 302 4.70 15.21 -6.77
C ALA A 302 5.86 14.40 -6.19
N LEU A 303 7.11 14.66 -6.63
CA LEU A 303 8.31 14.04 -6.08
C LEU A 303 8.44 14.32 -4.57
N ALA A 304 8.35 15.58 -4.18
CA ALA A 304 8.47 15.97 -2.77
C ALA A 304 7.29 15.44 -1.93
N MET A 305 6.06 15.58 -2.42
CA MET A 305 4.84 15.12 -1.75
C MET A 305 4.87 13.60 -1.50
N MET A 306 5.14 12.81 -2.55
CA MET A 306 5.16 11.37 -2.43
C MET A 306 6.32 10.86 -1.59
N PHE A 307 7.47 11.57 -1.57
CA PHE A 307 8.56 11.28 -0.65
C PHE A 307 8.09 11.30 0.82
N PHE A 308 7.36 12.33 1.24
CA PHE A 308 6.85 12.40 2.60
C PHE A 308 5.65 11.48 2.86
N VAL A 309 4.81 11.21 1.86
CA VAL A 309 3.71 10.24 1.98
C VAL A 309 4.26 8.82 2.21
N PHE A 310 5.26 8.39 1.43
CA PHE A 310 5.90 7.07 1.62
C PHE A 310 6.75 7.04 2.89
N GLY A 311 7.38 8.14 3.27
CA GLY A 311 8.17 8.27 4.49
C GLY A 311 7.36 8.09 5.78
N GLN A 312 6.04 8.24 5.74
CA GLN A 312 5.17 8.01 6.91
C GLN A 312 5.03 6.52 7.26
N ILE A 313 5.16 5.61 6.29
CA ILE A 313 4.93 4.17 6.51
C ILE A 313 5.79 3.60 7.64
N PRO A 314 7.14 3.73 7.63
CA PRO A 314 7.99 3.18 8.67
C PRO A 314 7.79 3.84 10.05
N ILE A 315 7.24 5.06 10.11
CA ILE A 315 6.99 5.74 11.38
C ILE A 315 5.86 5.03 12.14
N ASN A 316 4.76 4.71 11.46
CA ASN A 316 3.65 3.98 12.07
C ASN A 316 4.09 2.58 12.55
N ASP A 317 4.97 1.90 11.79
CA ASP A 317 5.54 0.61 12.18
C ASP A 317 6.43 0.74 13.42
N ALA A 318 7.26 1.78 13.47
CA ALA A 318 8.13 2.07 14.63
C ALA A 318 7.30 2.41 15.87
N MET A 319 6.18 3.14 15.73
CA MET A 319 5.26 3.40 16.85
C MET A 319 4.70 2.11 17.43
N VAL A 320 4.18 1.21 16.59
CA VAL A 320 3.70 -0.10 17.06
C VAL A 320 4.83 -0.89 17.72
N ALA A 321 5.99 -0.98 17.09
CA ALA A 321 7.11 -1.74 17.63
C ALA A 321 7.60 -1.23 18.99
N ARG A 322 7.60 0.10 19.20
CA ARG A 322 8.11 0.74 20.40
C ARG A 322 7.14 0.72 21.58
N TYR A 323 5.83 0.90 21.31
CA TYR A 323 4.83 1.10 22.37
C TYR A 323 3.89 -0.10 22.59
N SER A 324 4.14 -1.24 21.93
CA SER A 324 3.39 -2.47 22.18
C SER A 324 4.25 -3.52 22.85
N ASP A 325 3.65 -4.22 23.83
CA ASP A 325 4.25 -5.39 24.43
C ASP A 325 4.40 -6.51 23.41
N GLU A 326 5.43 -7.32 23.54
CA GLU A 326 5.74 -8.43 22.61
C GLU A 326 4.55 -9.39 22.45
N ALA A 327 3.83 -9.66 23.54
CA ALA A 327 2.65 -10.53 23.56
C ALA A 327 1.46 -10.02 22.72
N TRP A 328 1.32 -8.68 22.58
CA TRP A 328 0.22 -8.03 21.87
C TRP A 328 0.61 -7.40 20.54
N ARG A 329 1.91 -7.26 20.28
CA ARG A 329 2.46 -6.54 19.11
C ARG A 329 1.89 -7.05 17.80
N SER A 330 1.81 -8.36 17.58
CA SER A 330 1.25 -8.93 16.35
C SER A 330 -0.23 -8.60 16.16
N ARG A 331 -1.02 -8.56 17.25
CA ARG A 331 -2.43 -8.19 17.20
C ARG A 331 -2.62 -6.70 16.88
N ILE A 332 -1.77 -5.85 17.42
CA ILE A 332 -1.78 -4.40 17.15
C ILE A 332 -1.40 -4.14 15.69
N PHE A 333 -0.37 -4.82 15.16
CA PHE A 333 -0.06 -4.75 13.73
C PHE A 333 -1.23 -5.20 12.86
N ALA A 334 -1.89 -6.32 13.20
CA ALA A 334 -3.04 -6.82 12.46
C ALA A 334 -4.20 -5.80 12.47
N LEU A 335 -4.52 -5.23 13.65
CA LEU A 335 -5.56 -4.20 13.77
C LEU A 335 -5.21 -2.95 12.94
N ARG A 336 -3.95 -2.51 12.99
CA ARG A 336 -3.47 -1.39 12.18
C ARG A 336 -3.63 -1.66 10.68
N TYR A 337 -3.31 -2.86 10.21
CA TYR A 337 -3.51 -3.22 8.80
C TYR A 337 -4.99 -3.22 8.42
N VAL A 338 -5.89 -3.72 9.27
CA VAL A 338 -7.34 -3.65 9.03
C VAL A 338 -7.81 -2.20 8.90
N VAL A 339 -7.34 -1.31 9.78
CA VAL A 339 -7.67 0.13 9.71
C VAL A 339 -7.10 0.74 8.42
N SER A 340 -5.84 0.45 8.09
CA SER A 340 -5.18 0.97 6.88
C SER A 340 -5.88 0.51 5.60
N PHE A 341 -6.24 -0.77 5.50
CA PHE A 341 -6.92 -1.32 4.32
C PHE A 341 -8.39 -0.87 4.25
N GLY A 342 -9.07 -0.74 5.40
CA GLY A 342 -10.40 -0.12 5.45
C GLY A 342 -10.37 1.33 4.96
N ALA A 343 -9.35 2.10 5.35
CA ALA A 343 -9.13 3.45 4.86
C ALA A 343 -8.87 3.50 3.34
N SER A 344 -8.18 2.49 2.81
CA SER A 344 -7.91 2.38 1.36
C SER A 344 -9.20 2.32 0.53
N ALA A 345 -10.24 1.67 1.04
CA ALA A 345 -11.54 1.61 0.37
C ALA A 345 -12.21 2.99 0.24
N CYS A 346 -11.90 3.96 1.13
CA CYS A 346 -12.41 5.32 1.06
C CYS A 346 -11.72 6.15 -0.04
N ALA A 347 -10.53 5.77 -0.49
CA ALA A 347 -9.76 6.55 -1.47
C ALA A 347 -10.45 6.62 -2.83
N VAL A 348 -10.94 5.49 -3.34
CA VAL A 348 -11.60 5.43 -4.66
C VAL A 348 -12.84 6.33 -4.74
N PRO A 349 -13.82 6.24 -3.81
CA PRO A 349 -14.98 7.12 -3.86
C PRO A 349 -14.61 8.60 -3.61
N LEU A 350 -13.61 8.89 -2.77
CA LEU A 350 -13.14 10.25 -2.54
C LEU A 350 -12.58 10.86 -3.83
N VAL A 351 -11.68 10.15 -4.53
CA VAL A 351 -11.12 10.60 -5.82
C VAL A 351 -12.22 10.78 -6.87
N ALA A 352 -13.10 9.79 -7.02
CA ALA A 352 -14.17 9.84 -8.01
C ALA A 352 -15.17 10.97 -7.73
N ALA A 353 -15.57 11.17 -6.46
CA ALA A 353 -16.53 12.20 -6.09
C ALA A 353 -15.97 13.61 -6.26
N THR A 354 -14.73 13.86 -5.82
CA THR A 354 -14.09 15.19 -5.99
C THR A 354 -13.85 15.49 -7.45
N TYR A 355 -13.38 14.53 -8.24
CA TYR A 355 -13.20 14.70 -9.68
C TYR A 355 -14.54 14.94 -10.42
N ARG A 356 -15.59 14.19 -10.05
CA ARG A 356 -16.95 14.39 -10.64
C ARG A 356 -17.51 15.78 -10.35
N TYR A 357 -17.21 16.33 -9.16
CA TYR A 357 -17.71 17.64 -8.75
C TYR A 357 -17.07 18.80 -9.52
N SER A 358 -15.75 18.74 -9.77
CA SER A 358 -14.98 19.86 -10.30
C SER A 358 -14.32 19.61 -11.66
N SER A 359 -14.31 18.36 -12.14
CA SER A 359 -13.51 17.92 -13.28
C SER A 359 -12.01 18.27 -13.13
N ASP A 360 -11.54 18.36 -11.87
CA ASP A 360 -10.18 18.69 -11.47
C ASP A 360 -9.84 18.03 -10.13
N PHE A 361 -8.55 17.92 -9.79
CA PHE A 361 -8.06 17.35 -8.54
C PHE A 361 -7.85 18.38 -7.42
N ARG A 362 -8.17 19.64 -7.61
CA ARG A 362 -7.97 20.70 -6.61
C ARG A 362 -8.65 20.41 -5.29
N TYR A 363 -9.92 20.01 -5.33
CA TYR A 363 -10.68 19.69 -4.11
C TYR A 363 -10.19 18.40 -3.45
N LEU A 364 -9.71 17.43 -4.23
CA LEU A 364 -9.05 16.26 -3.67
C LEU A 364 -7.84 16.69 -2.83
N PHE A 365 -6.94 17.47 -3.40
CA PHE A 365 -5.73 17.91 -2.70
C PHE A 365 -6.05 18.75 -1.46
N PHE A 366 -7.05 19.62 -1.48
CA PHE A 366 -7.49 20.34 -0.29
C PHE A 366 -8.04 19.41 0.79
N ALA A 367 -8.84 18.40 0.42
CA ALA A 367 -9.32 17.40 1.37
C ALA A 367 -8.16 16.61 2.00
N LEU A 368 -7.19 16.20 1.18
CA LEU A 368 -5.99 15.47 1.67
C LEU A 368 -5.10 16.39 2.53
N ALA A 369 -4.95 17.67 2.19
CA ALA A 369 -4.22 18.64 3.01
C ALA A 369 -4.89 18.88 4.37
N ALA A 370 -6.23 18.95 4.42
CA ALA A 370 -6.97 19.01 5.67
C ALA A 370 -6.79 17.76 6.54
N MET A 371 -6.80 16.56 5.94
CA MET A 371 -6.48 15.32 6.65
C MET A 371 -5.03 15.31 7.16
N ALA A 372 -4.07 15.79 6.37
CA ALA A 372 -2.68 15.93 6.80
C ALA A 372 -2.53 16.92 7.95
N LEU A 373 -3.29 18.01 7.96
CA LEU A 373 -3.33 18.98 9.07
C LEU A 373 -3.88 18.36 10.35
N LEU A 374 -4.94 17.52 10.25
CA LEU A 374 -5.45 16.76 11.40
C LEU A 374 -4.41 15.76 11.92
N MET A 375 -3.68 15.08 11.03
CA MET A 375 -2.57 14.21 11.45
C MET A 375 -1.44 15.00 12.09
N PHE A 376 -1.10 16.18 11.56
CA PHE A 376 -0.06 17.04 12.10
C PHE A 376 -0.41 17.51 13.52
N THR A 377 -1.63 17.96 13.75
CA THR A 377 -2.10 18.34 15.09
C THR A 377 -2.02 17.16 16.08
N ALA A 378 -2.44 15.97 15.63
CA ALA A 378 -2.30 14.76 16.44
C ALA A 378 -0.81 14.43 16.73
N ALA A 379 0.08 14.55 15.73
CA ALA A 379 1.50 14.26 15.87
C ALA A 379 2.19 15.19 16.86
N VAL A 380 1.83 16.49 16.90
CA VAL A 380 2.34 17.47 17.86
C VAL A 380 1.98 17.08 19.31
N LEU A 381 0.79 16.48 19.51
CA LEU A 381 0.32 16.02 20.82
C LEU A 381 1.05 14.75 21.33
N LEU A 382 1.85 14.08 20.48
CA LEU A 382 2.66 12.94 20.91
C LEU A 382 3.67 13.41 21.99
N PRO A 383 3.77 12.73 23.16
CA PRO A 383 4.73 13.11 24.20
C PRO A 383 6.18 13.06 23.73
N SER A 384 7.01 13.99 24.18
CA SER A 384 8.45 13.97 23.91
C SER A 384 9.13 12.82 24.67
N HIS A 385 10.32 12.42 24.23
CA HIS A 385 11.08 11.32 24.84
C HIS A 385 11.39 11.57 26.34
N GLU A 386 11.60 12.82 26.73
CA GLU A 386 11.83 13.22 28.14
C GLU A 386 10.58 13.03 29.00
N GLN A 387 9.39 13.38 28.46
CA GLN A 387 8.10 13.20 29.15
C GLN A 387 7.71 11.71 29.29
N GLN A 388 8.29 10.82 28.49
CA GLN A 388 8.03 9.37 28.55
C GLN A 388 8.84 8.68 29.63
N ARG A 389 9.94 9.29 30.10
CA ARG A 389 10.85 8.77 31.14
C ARG A 389 10.58 9.35 32.52
N ALA A 390 9.72 10.37 32.65
CA ALA A 390 9.35 10.91 33.92
C ALA A 390 8.59 9.86 34.74
N PRO A 391 8.97 9.57 35.99
CA PRO A 391 8.21 8.69 36.86
C PRO A 391 6.81 9.31 37.10
N ALA A 392 5.79 8.42 37.11
CA ALA A 392 4.42 8.78 37.40
C ALA A 392 4.27 9.25 38.87
#